data_a7a7f1f89e8e7336dbfea72af95cb283
#
_entry.id   a7a7f1f89e8e7336dbfea72af95cb283
#
_cell.length_a   1.000
_cell.length_b   1.000
_cell.length_c   1.000
_cell.angle_alpha   90.00
_cell.angle_beta   90.00
_cell.angle_gamma   90.00
#
_symmetry.space_group_name_H-M   'P 1'
#
loop_
_entity.id
_entity.type
_entity.pdbx_description
1 polymer ?
#
loop_
_entity_poly.entity_id
_entity_poly.type
_entity_poly.pdbx_seq_one_letter_code
_entity_poly.pdbx_strand_id
1 'polypeptide(L)'
;MILLVLYFLSEPTPVYQGCDILPRFIFHFYHSNIWHLLANASCIYAMKKFRWLESYAVAFLCSWLIVTPTVGISGIVFAAIGFNLGEREAWKGLLKCSFSAVLFGLMPNVSMLFHVACLFIGFISIYLWRALK
;
A
#
# COMPACT_ATOMS: atom_id res chain seq x y z
N MET A 1 -10.07 8.98 -11.14
CA MET A 1 -11.19 8.59 -12.01
C MET A 1 -11.21 7.09 -12.30
N ILE A 2 -10.14 6.46 -12.80
CA ILE A 2 -10.10 5.01 -13.11
C ILE A 2 -10.48 4.14 -11.91
N LEU A 3 -9.94 4.38 -10.71
CA LEU A 3 -10.27 3.61 -9.50
C LEU A 3 -11.75 3.70 -9.11
N LEU A 4 -12.37 4.85 -9.34
CA LEU A 4 -13.79 5.06 -9.07
C LEU A 4 -14.66 4.25 -10.05
N VAL A 5 -14.28 4.22 -11.32
CA VAL A 5 -14.95 3.43 -12.35
C VAL A 5 -14.84 1.94 -12.03
N LEU A 6 -13.66 1.45 -11.66
CA LEU A 6 -13.44 0.05 -11.30
C LEU A 6 -14.22 -0.33 -10.02
N TYR A 7 -14.34 0.58 -9.06
CA TYR A 7 -15.14 0.35 -7.85
C TYR A 7 -16.61 0.05 -8.15
N PHE A 8 -17.20 0.76 -9.13
CA PHE A 8 -18.61 0.58 -9.47
C PHE A 8 -18.89 -0.52 -10.49
N LEU A 9 -17.89 -0.95 -11.26
CA LEU A 9 -18.10 -1.87 -12.39
C LEU A 9 -17.67 -3.32 -12.13
N SER A 10 -16.98 -3.59 -11.03
CA SER A 10 -16.41 -4.93 -10.81
C SER A 10 -16.55 -5.40 -9.37
N GLU A 11 -16.77 -6.71 -9.22
CA GLU A 11 -16.70 -7.36 -7.91
C GLU A 11 -15.25 -7.39 -7.40
N PRO A 12 -15.00 -7.12 -6.11
CA PRO A 12 -13.66 -7.12 -5.58
C PRO A 12 -13.06 -8.53 -5.59
N THR A 13 -11.88 -8.66 -6.19
CA THR A 13 -11.10 -9.90 -6.17
C THR A 13 -10.05 -9.81 -5.05
N PRO A 14 -10.30 -10.40 -3.88
CA PRO A 14 -9.36 -10.34 -2.77
C PRO A 14 -8.14 -11.23 -3.03
N VAL A 15 -6.98 -10.77 -2.53
CA VAL A 15 -5.78 -11.61 -2.43
C VAL A 15 -5.74 -12.25 -1.05
N TYR A 16 -5.36 -13.53 -1.02
CA TYR A 16 -5.17 -14.33 0.18
C TYR A 16 -3.99 -15.28 0.02
N GLN A 17 -3.61 -15.94 1.10
CA GLN A 17 -2.54 -16.92 1.06
C GLN A 17 -2.91 -18.11 0.14
N GLY A 18 -2.02 -18.44 -0.80
CA GLY A 18 -2.24 -19.53 -1.75
C GLY A 18 -3.01 -19.16 -3.02
N CYS A 19 -3.44 -17.90 -3.18
CA CYS A 19 -4.05 -17.47 -4.44
C CYS A 19 -3.02 -17.38 -5.57
N ASP A 20 -3.51 -17.49 -6.81
CA ASP A 20 -2.72 -17.37 -8.03
C ASP A 20 -2.08 -15.99 -8.19
N ILE A 21 -1.19 -15.87 -9.17
CA ILE A 21 -0.45 -14.63 -9.44
C ILE A 21 -1.35 -13.51 -9.97
N LEU A 22 -2.35 -13.82 -10.78
CA LEU A 22 -3.22 -12.81 -11.39
C LEU A 22 -3.99 -11.96 -10.36
N PRO A 23 -4.65 -12.54 -9.33
CA PRO A 23 -5.24 -11.76 -8.24
C PRO A 23 -4.26 -10.80 -7.58
N ARG A 24 -2.96 -11.18 -7.46
CA ARG A 24 -1.91 -10.33 -6.87
C ARG A 24 -1.58 -9.09 -7.70
N PHE A 25 -1.78 -9.16 -9.01
CA PHE A 25 -1.64 -7.99 -9.88
C PHE A 25 -2.83 -7.03 -9.79
N ILE A 26 -4.05 -7.55 -9.68
CA ILE A 26 -5.25 -6.74 -9.89
C ILE A 26 -5.93 -6.27 -8.61
N PHE A 27 -5.71 -6.91 -7.44
CA PHE A 27 -6.42 -6.58 -6.19
C PHE A 27 -6.24 -5.13 -5.73
N HIS A 28 -5.15 -4.49 -6.14
CA HIS A 28 -4.87 -3.09 -5.85
C HIS A 28 -5.90 -2.11 -6.43
N PHE A 29 -6.60 -2.52 -7.47
CA PHE A 29 -7.56 -1.67 -8.17
C PHE A 29 -8.98 -1.79 -7.62
N TYR A 30 -9.24 -2.76 -6.76
CA TYR A 30 -10.51 -2.95 -6.10
C TYR A 30 -10.52 -2.31 -4.71
N HIS A 31 -11.71 -2.02 -4.18
CA HIS A 31 -11.86 -1.47 -2.84
C HIS A 31 -13.07 -2.10 -2.15
N SER A 32 -12.95 -2.37 -0.85
CA SER A 32 -14.01 -3.00 -0.05
C SER A 32 -15.21 -2.08 0.15
N ASN A 33 -15.00 -0.76 0.17
CA ASN A 33 -16.05 0.24 0.31
C ASN A 33 -15.56 1.63 -0.13
N ILE A 34 -16.51 2.56 -0.29
CA ILE A 34 -16.24 3.92 -0.77
C ILE A 34 -15.35 4.71 0.18
N TRP A 35 -15.48 4.51 1.50
CA TRP A 35 -14.67 5.22 2.49
C TRP A 35 -13.19 4.81 2.41
N HIS A 36 -12.93 3.52 2.18
CA HIS A 36 -11.58 3.01 1.95
C HIS A 36 -10.97 3.63 0.67
N LEU A 37 -11.75 3.73 -0.41
CA LEU A 37 -11.31 4.39 -1.64
C LEU A 37 -10.99 5.87 -1.40
N LEU A 38 -11.87 6.62 -0.73
CA LEU A 38 -11.69 8.04 -0.45
C LEU A 38 -10.50 8.30 0.46
N ALA A 39 -10.29 7.47 1.49
CA ALA A 39 -9.13 7.58 2.38
C ALA A 39 -7.81 7.41 1.59
N ASN A 40 -7.71 6.38 0.74
CA ASN A 40 -6.55 6.16 -0.10
C ASN A 40 -6.33 7.30 -1.11
N ALA A 41 -7.38 7.78 -1.75
CA ALA A 41 -7.33 8.90 -2.69
C ALA A 41 -6.83 10.19 -2.00
N SER A 42 -7.31 10.45 -0.78
CA SER A 42 -6.88 11.60 0.02
C SER A 42 -5.38 11.53 0.37
N CYS A 43 -4.88 10.34 0.73
CA CYS A 43 -3.45 10.13 0.97
C CYS A 43 -2.62 10.39 -0.28
N ILE A 44 -3.05 9.87 -1.44
CA ILE A 44 -2.36 10.08 -2.72
C ILE A 44 -2.34 11.57 -3.07
N TYR A 45 -3.47 12.26 -2.94
CA TYR A 45 -3.58 13.68 -3.21
C TYR A 45 -2.67 14.55 -2.32
N ALA A 46 -2.52 14.16 -1.04
CA ALA A 46 -1.67 14.85 -0.09
C ALA A 46 -0.16 14.64 -0.32
N MET A 47 0.23 13.67 -1.14
CA MET A 47 1.64 13.39 -1.42
C MET A 47 2.20 14.38 -2.43
N LYS A 48 3.36 14.99 -2.11
CA LYS A 48 4.08 15.87 -3.05
C LYS A 48 4.63 15.12 -4.26
N LYS A 49 4.98 13.83 -4.07
CA LYS A 49 5.55 12.97 -5.10
C LYS A 49 4.98 11.56 -4.95
N PHE A 50 4.31 11.10 -5.97
CA PHE A 50 3.74 9.76 -5.99
C PHE A 50 4.48 8.89 -7.02
N ARG A 51 5.31 7.98 -6.51
CA ARG A 51 6.10 7.04 -7.31
C ARG A 51 5.26 5.81 -7.61
N TRP A 52 4.38 5.92 -8.61
CA TRP A 52 3.39 4.88 -8.91
C TRP A 52 4.02 3.51 -9.19
N LEU A 53 4.93 3.43 -10.15
CA LEU A 53 5.50 2.14 -10.60
C LEU A 53 6.32 1.47 -9.50
N GLU A 54 7.17 2.22 -8.82
CA GLU A 54 8.00 1.70 -7.74
C GLU A 54 7.14 1.25 -6.55
N SER A 55 6.12 2.03 -6.20
CA SER A 55 5.19 1.69 -5.12
C SER A 55 4.34 0.47 -5.45
N TYR A 56 3.90 0.34 -6.71
CA TYR A 56 3.20 -0.83 -7.20
C TYR A 56 4.10 -2.08 -7.15
N ALA A 57 5.34 -1.98 -7.61
CA ALA A 57 6.29 -3.09 -7.58
C ALA A 57 6.54 -3.58 -6.13
N VAL A 58 6.73 -2.66 -5.18
CA VAL A 58 6.86 -2.98 -3.76
C VAL A 58 5.61 -3.67 -3.24
N ALA A 59 4.43 -3.11 -3.50
CA ALA A 59 3.16 -3.69 -3.03
C ALA A 59 2.89 -5.07 -3.66
N PHE A 60 3.20 -5.25 -4.93
CA PHE A 60 3.11 -6.55 -5.60
C PHE A 60 4.02 -7.58 -4.92
N LEU A 61 5.30 -7.25 -4.70
CA LEU A 61 6.24 -8.15 -4.03
C LEU A 61 5.80 -8.47 -2.58
N CYS A 62 5.28 -7.49 -1.85
CA CYS A 62 4.77 -7.69 -0.50
C CYS A 62 3.46 -8.50 -0.45
N SER A 63 2.76 -8.66 -1.57
CA SER A 63 1.46 -9.36 -1.60
C SER A 63 1.53 -10.83 -1.16
N TRP A 64 2.72 -11.45 -1.20
CA TRP A 64 2.96 -12.80 -0.64
C TRP A 64 2.90 -12.85 0.89
N LEU A 65 2.97 -11.70 1.57
CA LEU A 65 2.83 -11.60 3.03
C LEU A 65 1.36 -11.46 3.48
N ILE A 66 0.41 -11.44 2.52
CA ILE A 66 -1.02 -11.34 2.83
C ILE A 66 -1.52 -12.68 3.33
N VAL A 67 -2.00 -12.70 4.56
CA VAL A 67 -2.59 -13.87 5.22
C VAL A 67 -4.12 -13.81 5.19
N THR A 68 -4.68 -12.62 5.40
CA THR A 68 -6.13 -12.39 5.40
C THR A 68 -6.60 -11.84 4.05
N PRO A 69 -7.79 -12.22 3.54
CA PRO A 69 -8.31 -11.68 2.29
C PRO A 69 -8.26 -10.15 2.27
N THR A 70 -7.53 -9.57 1.32
CA THR A 70 -7.24 -8.13 1.26
C THR A 70 -7.50 -7.60 -0.14
N VAL A 71 -8.06 -6.41 -0.22
CA VAL A 71 -8.25 -5.64 -1.46
C VAL A 71 -7.87 -4.19 -1.23
N GLY A 72 -7.43 -3.51 -2.29
CA GLY A 72 -7.24 -2.07 -2.28
C GLY A 72 -5.83 -1.59 -2.56
N ILE A 73 -5.77 -0.32 -2.97
CA ILE A 73 -4.54 0.38 -3.32
C ILE A 73 -3.66 0.72 -2.09
N SER A 74 -4.12 0.43 -0.88
CA SER A 74 -3.47 0.85 0.37
C SER A 74 -2.01 0.38 0.49
N GLY A 75 -1.67 -0.80 -0.01
CA GLY A 75 -0.28 -1.25 -0.06
C GLY A 75 0.62 -0.33 -0.89
N ILE A 76 0.12 0.12 -2.05
CA ILE A 76 0.81 1.10 -2.90
C ILE A 76 0.94 2.45 -2.18
N VAL A 77 -0.11 2.88 -1.48
CA VAL A 77 -0.09 4.12 -0.67
C VAL A 77 0.95 4.04 0.44
N PHE A 78 1.01 2.94 1.19
CA PHE A 78 2.01 2.76 2.25
C PHE A 78 3.44 2.70 1.69
N ALA A 79 3.68 2.02 0.57
CA ALA A 79 4.97 2.04 -0.12
C ALA A 79 5.37 3.46 -0.54
N ALA A 80 4.44 4.23 -1.13
CA ALA A 80 4.68 5.62 -1.52
C ALA A 80 4.98 6.54 -0.32
N ILE A 81 4.28 6.36 0.81
CA ILE A 81 4.60 7.04 2.07
C ILE A 81 6.03 6.68 2.49
N GLY A 82 6.39 5.40 2.45
CA GLY A 82 7.74 4.92 2.75
C GLY A 82 8.80 5.63 1.91
N PHE A 83 8.64 5.69 0.60
CA PHE A 83 9.54 6.41 -0.30
C PHE A 83 9.67 7.90 0.06
N ASN A 84 8.55 8.59 0.32
CA ASN A 84 8.57 10.01 0.69
C ASN A 84 9.26 10.26 2.03
N LEU A 85 9.11 9.35 3.00
CA LEU A 85 9.77 9.43 4.30
C LEU A 85 11.27 9.12 4.18
N GLY A 86 11.64 8.13 3.37
CA GLY A 86 13.04 7.78 3.10
C GLY A 86 13.79 8.91 2.37
N GLU A 87 13.14 9.61 1.42
CA GLU A 87 13.73 10.79 0.77
C GLU A 87 14.10 11.91 1.76
N ARG A 88 13.39 11.99 2.89
CA ARG A 88 13.60 13.02 3.93
C ARG A 88 14.34 12.50 5.16
N GLU A 89 14.73 11.22 5.16
CA GLU A 89 15.32 10.56 6.32
C GLU A 89 14.45 10.68 7.59
N ALA A 90 13.13 10.68 7.39
CA ALA A 90 12.14 11.00 8.42
C ALA A 90 11.78 9.80 9.30
N TRP A 91 12.71 9.29 10.11
CA TRP A 91 12.53 8.14 11.00
C TRP A 91 11.36 8.29 11.98
N LYS A 92 11.17 9.49 12.53
CA LYS A 92 10.01 9.77 13.43
C LYS A 92 8.68 9.66 12.67
N GLY A 93 8.67 10.05 11.40
CA GLY A 93 7.52 9.89 10.52
C GLY A 93 7.25 8.40 10.23
N LEU A 94 8.30 7.63 9.97
CA LEU A 94 8.21 6.18 9.76
C LEU A 94 7.56 5.48 10.96
N LEU A 95 7.99 5.78 12.19
CA LEU A 95 7.42 5.22 13.41
C LEU A 95 5.93 5.57 13.58
N LYS A 96 5.54 6.84 13.31
CA LYS A 96 4.13 7.26 13.37
C LYS A 96 3.27 6.52 12.34
N CYS A 97 3.75 6.42 11.10
CA CYS A 97 3.03 5.70 10.04
C CYS A 97 2.97 4.19 10.30
N SER A 98 4.01 3.59 10.89
CA SER A 98 4.00 2.19 11.31
C SER A 98 2.95 1.93 12.38
N PHE A 99 2.84 2.80 13.37
CA PHE A 99 1.79 2.72 14.39
C PHE A 99 0.39 2.82 13.78
N SER A 100 0.19 3.74 12.83
CA SER A 100 -1.07 3.84 12.09
C SER A 100 -1.37 2.57 11.29
N ALA A 101 -0.36 1.98 10.62
CA ALA A 101 -0.52 0.73 9.87
C ALA A 101 -0.93 -0.44 10.78
N VAL A 102 -0.38 -0.51 11.99
CA VAL A 102 -0.75 -1.49 13.02
C VAL A 102 -2.19 -1.30 13.46
N LEU A 103 -2.61 -0.06 13.75
CA LEU A 103 -3.99 0.25 14.13
C LEU A 103 -4.99 -0.12 13.01
N PHE A 104 -4.67 0.21 11.76
CA PHE A 104 -5.47 -0.20 10.61
C PHE A 104 -5.55 -1.72 10.47
N GLY A 105 -4.48 -2.43 10.79
CA GLY A 105 -4.44 -3.89 10.76
C GLY A 105 -5.33 -4.58 11.78
N LEU A 106 -5.87 -3.85 12.76
CA LEU A 106 -6.89 -4.36 13.68
C LEU A 106 -8.30 -4.39 13.06
N MET A 107 -8.47 -3.76 11.88
CA MET A 107 -9.73 -3.81 11.16
C MET A 107 -9.90 -5.15 10.42
N PRO A 108 -11.12 -5.69 10.30
CA PRO A 108 -11.36 -6.90 9.53
C PRO A 108 -10.95 -6.71 8.06
N ASN A 109 -10.42 -7.78 7.47
CA ASN A 109 -9.97 -7.82 6.07
C ASN A 109 -8.83 -6.83 5.72
N VAL A 110 -8.02 -6.45 6.71
CA VAL A 110 -6.82 -5.64 6.51
C VAL A 110 -5.59 -6.43 6.93
N SER A 111 -4.64 -6.64 6.01
CA SER A 111 -3.39 -7.33 6.31
C SER A 111 -2.36 -6.35 6.89
N MET A 112 -2.22 -6.33 8.21
CA MET A 112 -1.25 -5.48 8.92
C MET A 112 0.18 -5.70 8.41
N LEU A 113 0.61 -6.95 8.34
CA LEU A 113 1.98 -7.29 7.93
C LEU A 113 2.30 -6.79 6.53
N PHE A 114 1.35 -6.90 5.61
CA PHE A 114 1.47 -6.37 4.26
C PHE A 114 1.71 -4.86 4.23
N HIS A 115 0.92 -4.07 4.96
CA HIS A 115 1.03 -2.61 4.99
C HIS A 115 2.35 -2.15 5.63
N VAL A 116 2.72 -2.77 6.75
CA VAL A 116 3.99 -2.48 7.42
C VAL A 116 5.17 -2.81 6.51
N ALA A 117 5.15 -3.98 5.84
CA ALA A 117 6.20 -4.37 4.90
C ALA A 117 6.31 -3.38 3.73
N CYS A 118 5.19 -2.97 3.11
CA CYS A 118 5.18 -1.98 2.04
C CYS A 118 5.82 -0.65 2.48
N LEU A 119 5.46 -0.17 3.67
CA LEU A 119 6.00 1.07 4.24
C LEU A 119 7.52 0.99 4.44
N PHE A 120 8.00 -0.09 5.08
CA PHE A 120 9.41 -0.24 5.41
C PHE A 120 10.27 -0.50 4.17
N ILE A 121 9.81 -1.34 3.22
CA ILE A 121 10.55 -1.60 1.99
C ILE A 121 10.63 -0.33 1.16
N GLY A 122 9.54 0.45 1.04
CA GLY A 122 9.57 1.75 0.37
C GLY A 122 10.59 2.71 1.01
N PHE A 123 10.61 2.80 2.35
CA PHE A 123 11.54 3.65 3.09
C PHE A 123 13.00 3.22 2.87
N ILE A 124 13.31 1.93 3.08
CA ILE A 124 14.68 1.41 3.00
C ILE A 124 15.20 1.53 1.58
N SER A 125 14.40 1.22 0.57
CA SER A 125 14.82 1.29 -0.83
C SER A 125 15.34 2.66 -1.22
N ILE A 126 14.64 3.73 -0.86
CA ILE A 126 15.09 5.09 -1.21
C ILE A 126 16.18 5.60 -0.26
N TYR A 127 16.13 5.22 1.00
CA TYR A 127 17.17 5.56 1.97
C TYR A 127 18.53 5.00 1.55
N LEU A 128 18.59 3.71 1.21
CA LEU A 128 19.81 3.05 0.71
C LEU A 128 20.28 3.64 -0.63
N TRP A 129 19.35 3.90 -1.55
CA TRP A 129 19.68 4.55 -2.81
C TRP A 129 20.38 5.90 -2.64
N ARG A 130 19.95 6.67 -1.64
CA ARG A 130 20.60 7.95 -1.32
C ARG A 130 21.93 7.79 -0.61
N ALA A 131 22.05 6.81 0.27
CA ALA A 131 23.30 6.54 0.99
C ALA A 131 24.44 6.01 0.08
N LEU A 132 24.07 5.44 -1.09
CA LEU A 132 25.02 4.90 -2.07
C LEU A 132 25.45 5.93 -3.14
N LYS A 133 24.87 7.14 -3.14
CA LYS A 133 25.23 8.26 -4.03
C LYS A 133 26.15 9.26 -3.34
#